data_b3e1d4918de87f62330b7d1eaa083b72
#
_entry.id   b3e1d4918de87f62330b7d1eaa083b72
#
_cell.length_a   1.000
_cell.length_b   1.000
_cell.length_c   1.000
_cell.angle_alpha   90.00
_cell.angle_beta   90.00
_cell.angle_gamma   90.00
#
_symmetry.space_group_name_H-M   'P 1'
#
loop_
_entity.id
_entity.type
_entity.pdbx_description
1 polymer ?
#
loop_
_entity_poly.entity_id
_entity_poly.type
_entity_poly.pdbx_seq_one_letter_code
_entity_poly.pdbx_strand_id
1 'polypeptide(L)'
;SFDGLSPIRNSVFQRAWIDPDTDLSQYNKILLGETDFEFRTVRETQSRTAILNSQAREFYISEEGRAKLIETVTEVFRKELESSKTFTLTDQPSADTLILVGGLSDIVSRIPPQLTGAGQVQLSSLGEATLVFELRDSLSGETLYRAADRQMIERRGSSIPVDTATTWNEVERWARRWATRLRDGLDSVHE
;
A
#
# COMPACT_ATOMS: atom_id res chain seq x y z
N SER A 1 -1.28 -24.60 5.60
CA SER A 1 -0.69 -23.29 5.93
C SER A 1 0.46 -23.50 6.91
N PHE A 2 1.60 -22.87 6.70
CA PHE A 2 2.81 -23.05 7.55
C PHE A 2 2.67 -22.35 8.92
N ASP A 3 1.66 -21.51 9.10
CA ASP A 3 1.49 -20.59 10.22
C ASP A 3 0.08 -20.62 10.86
N GLY A 4 -0.67 -21.71 10.67
CA GLY A 4 -1.99 -21.88 11.27
C GLY A 4 -3.13 -21.14 10.57
N LEU A 5 -2.84 -20.12 9.77
CA LEU A 5 -3.86 -19.30 9.12
C LEU A 5 -4.59 -20.04 7.99
N SER A 6 -5.89 -19.87 7.92
CA SER A 6 -6.79 -20.43 6.90
C SER A 6 -7.16 -19.39 5.85
N PRO A 7 -7.22 -19.73 4.55
CA PRO A 7 -7.54 -18.76 3.50
C PRO A 7 -9.00 -18.32 3.53
N ILE A 8 -9.22 -17.03 3.33
CA ILE A 8 -10.57 -16.43 3.20
C ILE A 8 -10.92 -16.36 1.72
N ARG A 9 -12.06 -16.96 1.31
CA ARG A 9 -12.49 -17.01 -0.10
C ARG A 9 -13.10 -15.72 -0.62
N ASN A 10 -13.79 -14.95 0.21
CA ASN A 10 -14.52 -13.74 -0.16
C ASN A 10 -13.95 -12.50 0.54
N SER A 11 -12.63 -12.33 0.50
CA SER A 11 -11.98 -11.13 1.02
C SER A 11 -12.09 -9.96 0.05
N VAL A 12 -12.11 -8.74 0.58
CA VAL A 12 -11.96 -7.49 -0.18
C VAL A 12 -10.55 -7.31 -0.76
N PHE A 13 -9.58 -8.06 -0.25
CA PHE A 13 -8.21 -8.16 -0.76
C PHE A 13 -8.06 -9.38 -1.66
N GLN A 14 -7.14 -9.33 -2.62
CA GLN A 14 -6.91 -10.44 -3.56
C GLN A 14 -6.60 -11.76 -2.86
N ARG A 15 -5.87 -11.69 -1.75
CA ARG A 15 -5.55 -12.83 -0.90
C ARG A 15 -5.66 -12.43 0.56
N ALA A 16 -6.32 -13.24 1.36
CA ALA A 16 -6.39 -13.04 2.80
C ALA A 16 -6.44 -14.37 3.54
N TRP A 17 -5.93 -14.37 4.74
CA TRP A 17 -5.90 -15.52 5.65
C TRP A 17 -6.23 -15.05 7.05
N ILE A 18 -6.90 -15.89 7.79
CA ILE A 18 -7.29 -15.65 9.18
C ILE A 18 -6.98 -16.88 10.04
N ASP A 19 -6.63 -16.67 11.27
CA ASP A 19 -6.64 -17.73 12.27
C ASP A 19 -8.09 -18.14 12.54
N PRO A 20 -8.47 -19.42 12.28
CA PRO A 20 -9.85 -19.89 12.40
C PRO A 20 -10.42 -19.82 13.81
N ASP A 21 -9.57 -19.78 14.82
CA ASP A 21 -9.96 -19.74 16.23
C ASP A 21 -10.06 -18.30 16.78
N THR A 22 -9.72 -17.29 15.94
CA THR A 22 -9.73 -15.88 16.33
C THR A 22 -11.10 -15.24 16.17
N ASP A 23 -11.55 -14.56 17.21
CA ASP A 23 -12.64 -13.59 17.19
C ASP A 23 -12.07 -12.17 17.19
N LEU A 24 -12.07 -11.53 16.02
CA LEU A 24 -11.57 -10.15 15.88
C LEU A 24 -12.49 -9.12 16.55
N SER A 25 -13.74 -9.44 16.87
CA SER A 25 -14.69 -8.52 17.49
C SER A 25 -14.34 -8.12 18.93
N GLN A 26 -13.42 -8.86 19.56
CA GLN A 26 -12.91 -8.51 20.90
C GLN A 26 -11.92 -7.33 20.90
N TYR A 27 -11.42 -6.94 19.72
CA TYR A 27 -10.45 -5.85 19.57
C TYR A 27 -11.16 -4.57 19.15
N ASN A 28 -10.76 -3.44 19.72
CA ASN A 28 -11.28 -2.10 19.41
C ASN A 28 -10.20 -1.03 19.34
N LYS A 29 -8.93 -1.44 19.43
CA LYS A 29 -7.76 -0.55 19.32
C LYS A 29 -6.77 -1.07 18.30
N ILE A 30 -6.07 -0.14 17.65
CA ILE A 30 -4.98 -0.44 16.71
C ILE A 30 -3.73 0.31 17.14
N LEU A 31 -2.66 -0.45 17.33
CA LEU A 31 -1.30 0.05 17.46
C LEU A 31 -0.63 -0.08 16.09
N LEU A 32 -0.13 1.03 15.55
CA LEU A 32 0.61 1.02 14.29
C LEU A 32 2.02 0.50 14.55
N GLY A 33 2.33 -0.67 14.00
CA GLY A 33 3.64 -1.30 14.08
C GLY A 33 4.59 -0.84 12.99
N GLU A 34 5.65 -1.61 12.76
CA GLU A 34 6.64 -1.31 11.73
C GLU A 34 6.03 -1.38 10.33
N THR A 35 6.45 -0.43 9.49
CA THR A 35 6.04 -0.36 8.09
C THR A 35 7.26 -0.53 7.20
N ASP A 36 7.20 -1.46 6.25
CA ASP A 36 8.27 -1.75 5.30
C ASP A 36 7.90 -1.32 3.87
N PHE A 37 8.90 -0.82 3.13
CA PHE A 37 8.75 -0.40 1.74
C PHE A 37 9.87 -0.99 0.88
N GLU A 38 9.52 -2.02 0.11
CA GLU A 38 10.45 -2.71 -0.78
C GLU A 38 10.29 -2.22 -2.22
N PHE A 39 11.33 -1.59 -2.74
CA PHE A 39 11.38 -1.10 -4.11
C PHE A 39 12.05 -2.12 -5.03
N ARG A 40 11.39 -2.42 -6.16
CA ARG A 40 11.99 -3.30 -7.18
C ARG A 40 13.31 -2.70 -7.67
N THR A 41 14.33 -3.54 -7.78
CA THR A 41 15.64 -3.13 -8.31
C THR A 41 15.53 -2.87 -9.82
N VAL A 42 15.56 -1.62 -10.20
CA VAL A 42 15.60 -1.18 -11.60
C VAL A 42 16.92 -0.47 -11.84
N ARG A 43 17.63 -0.83 -12.94
CA ARG A 43 18.88 -0.14 -13.31
C ARG A 43 18.57 1.29 -13.72
N GLU A 44 19.28 2.24 -13.14
CA GLU A 44 19.21 3.63 -13.56
C GLU A 44 19.71 3.75 -15.01
N THR A 45 18.83 4.17 -15.90
CA THR A 45 19.13 4.32 -17.32
C THR A 45 19.09 5.80 -17.68
N GLN A 46 20.24 6.38 -17.97
CA GLN A 46 20.38 7.79 -18.37
C GLN A 46 20.31 8.00 -19.88
N SER A 47 20.38 6.93 -20.67
CA SER A 47 20.34 7.01 -22.12
C SER A 47 18.92 7.22 -22.65
N ARG A 48 18.70 8.35 -23.36
CA ARG A 48 17.42 8.67 -24.01
C ARG A 48 16.92 7.56 -24.93
N THR A 49 17.82 6.95 -25.71
CA THR A 49 17.51 5.86 -26.63
C THR A 49 17.09 4.59 -25.88
N ALA A 50 17.75 4.28 -24.77
CA ALA A 50 17.39 3.12 -23.95
C ALA A 50 16.04 3.33 -23.24
N ILE A 51 15.73 4.56 -22.79
CA ILE A 51 14.43 4.91 -22.20
C ILE A 51 13.31 4.76 -23.22
N LEU A 52 13.48 5.23 -24.44
CA LEU A 52 12.48 5.14 -25.52
C LEU A 52 12.26 3.70 -26.00
N ASN A 53 13.32 2.89 -25.98
CA ASN A 53 13.29 1.50 -26.44
C ASN A 53 13.02 0.48 -25.32
N SER A 54 12.87 0.89 -24.06
CA SER A 54 12.64 -0.03 -22.96
C SER A 54 11.24 -0.64 -23.06
N GLN A 55 11.17 -1.92 -23.41
CA GLN A 55 9.91 -2.68 -23.47
C GLN A 55 9.32 -2.90 -22.05
N ALA A 56 10.15 -2.90 -21.04
CA ALA A 56 9.73 -3.13 -19.65
C ALA A 56 9.01 -1.93 -19.03
N ARG A 57 9.26 -0.72 -19.52
CA ARG A 57 8.66 0.53 -19.02
C ARG A 57 8.70 0.69 -17.51
N GLU A 58 9.76 0.20 -16.87
CA GLU A 58 10.03 0.33 -15.45
C GLU A 58 11.20 1.29 -15.25
N PHE A 59 11.01 2.26 -14.36
CA PHE A 59 11.98 3.32 -14.16
C PHE A 59 12.41 3.40 -12.70
N TYR A 60 13.66 3.79 -12.51
CA TYR A 60 14.23 4.05 -11.20
C TYR A 60 13.47 5.16 -10.47
N ILE A 61 13.18 4.96 -9.19
CA ILE A 61 12.61 5.97 -8.32
C ILE A 61 13.74 6.58 -7.50
N SER A 62 13.95 7.91 -7.61
CA SER A 62 14.96 8.60 -6.84
C SER A 62 14.75 8.46 -5.34
N GLU A 63 15.79 8.67 -4.54
CA GLU A 63 15.67 8.60 -3.08
C GLU A 63 14.65 9.59 -2.52
N GLU A 64 14.61 10.82 -3.07
CA GLU A 64 13.60 11.82 -2.73
C GLU A 64 12.18 11.32 -3.08
N GLY A 65 11.99 10.71 -4.25
CA GLY A 65 10.72 10.11 -4.66
C GLY A 65 10.29 8.95 -3.75
N ARG A 66 11.24 8.12 -3.32
CA ARG A 66 10.98 7.03 -2.36
C ARG A 66 10.56 7.58 -0.99
N ALA A 67 11.30 8.55 -0.47
CA ALA A 67 10.98 9.20 0.81
C ALA A 67 9.58 9.82 0.78
N LYS A 68 9.24 10.54 -0.29
CA LYS A 68 7.93 11.14 -0.46
C LYS A 68 6.81 10.12 -0.61
N LEU A 69 7.06 8.98 -1.29
CA LEU A 69 6.09 7.89 -1.38
C LEU A 69 5.79 7.30 0.00
N ILE A 70 6.84 7.01 0.77
CA ILE A 70 6.73 6.47 2.12
C ILE A 70 5.91 7.42 3.01
N GLU A 71 6.27 8.69 3.04
CA GLU A 71 5.56 9.73 3.80
C GLU A 71 4.09 9.81 3.40
N THR A 72 3.80 9.93 2.09
CA THR A 72 2.43 10.05 1.57
C THR A 72 1.57 8.84 1.95
N VAL A 73 2.07 7.63 1.73
CA VAL A 73 1.34 6.40 2.03
C VAL A 73 1.09 6.27 3.53
N THR A 74 2.13 6.46 4.35
CA THR A 74 2.03 6.36 5.82
C THR A 74 1.00 7.35 6.38
N GLU A 75 1.04 8.60 5.92
CA GLU A 75 0.10 9.64 6.37
C GLU A 75 -1.34 9.33 5.96
N VAL A 76 -1.56 8.86 4.73
CA VAL A 76 -2.89 8.49 4.24
C VAL A 76 -3.48 7.33 5.05
N PHE A 77 -2.70 6.27 5.30
CA PHE A 77 -3.17 5.14 6.09
C PHE A 77 -3.50 5.55 7.52
N ARG A 78 -2.65 6.36 8.16
CA ARG A 78 -2.90 6.88 9.51
C ARG A 78 -4.22 7.64 9.57
N LYS A 79 -4.43 8.62 8.68
CA LYS A 79 -5.65 9.45 8.63
C LYS A 79 -6.91 8.63 8.41
N GLU A 80 -6.86 7.64 7.52
CA GLU A 80 -8.01 6.77 7.26
C GLU A 80 -8.33 5.90 8.48
N LEU A 81 -7.34 5.33 9.15
CA LEU A 81 -7.55 4.54 10.36
C LEU A 81 -8.05 5.38 11.53
N GLU A 82 -7.58 6.63 11.68
CA GLU A 82 -8.11 7.58 12.67
C GLU A 82 -9.60 7.90 12.45
N SER A 83 -10.12 7.70 11.24
CA SER A 83 -11.54 7.90 10.90
C SER A 83 -12.40 6.65 11.10
N SER A 84 -11.85 5.54 11.59
CA SER A 84 -12.60 4.32 11.92
C SER A 84 -13.70 4.62 12.93
N LYS A 85 -14.82 3.91 12.82
CA LYS A 85 -15.98 4.04 13.72
C LYS A 85 -15.87 3.12 14.93
N THR A 86 -15.12 2.05 14.80
CA THR A 86 -15.05 0.96 15.79
C THR A 86 -13.67 0.83 16.43
N PHE A 87 -12.61 1.26 15.73
CA PHE A 87 -11.24 1.19 16.23
C PHE A 87 -10.68 2.58 16.56
N THR A 88 -9.91 2.66 17.63
CA THR A 88 -9.13 3.85 17.98
C THR A 88 -7.64 3.56 17.90
N LEU A 89 -6.83 4.52 17.42
CA LEU A 89 -5.38 4.37 17.45
C LEU A 89 -4.85 4.53 18.88
N THR A 90 -3.85 3.72 19.22
CA THR A 90 -3.19 3.72 20.54
C THR A 90 -1.70 3.49 20.40
N ASP A 91 -0.92 3.93 21.38
CA ASP A 91 0.52 3.67 21.48
C ASP A 91 0.83 2.56 22.50
N GLN A 92 -0.20 1.99 23.14
CA GLN A 92 -0.04 1.00 24.22
C GLN A 92 -0.66 -0.35 23.85
N PRO A 93 0.07 -1.46 24.04
CA PRO A 93 -0.49 -2.79 23.93
C PRO A 93 -1.50 -3.05 25.06
N SER A 94 -2.59 -3.75 24.75
CA SER A 94 -3.58 -4.21 25.71
C SER A 94 -4.36 -5.40 25.12
N ALA A 95 -5.16 -6.09 25.93
CA ALA A 95 -5.91 -7.29 25.53
C ALA A 95 -6.93 -7.03 24.38
N ASP A 96 -7.32 -5.78 24.17
CA ASP A 96 -8.24 -5.33 23.14
C ASP A 96 -7.54 -4.57 21.98
N THR A 97 -6.21 -4.73 21.85
CA THR A 97 -5.37 -4.02 20.86
C THR A 97 -4.81 -4.98 19.84
N LEU A 98 -5.01 -4.66 18.56
CA LEU A 98 -4.30 -5.25 17.42
C LEU A 98 -3.06 -4.43 17.08
N ILE A 99 -1.96 -5.08 16.73
CA ILE A 99 -0.84 -4.46 16.05
C ILE A 99 -1.05 -4.61 14.54
N LEU A 100 -1.10 -3.50 13.84
CA LEU A 100 -1.08 -3.48 12.37
C LEU A 100 0.37 -3.33 11.91
N VAL A 101 0.94 -4.37 11.34
CA VAL A 101 2.26 -4.38 10.69
C VAL A 101 2.10 -4.63 9.21
N GLY A 102 2.96 -4.03 8.39
CA GLY A 102 2.89 -4.27 6.95
C GLY A 102 3.58 -3.18 6.15
N GLY A 103 3.30 -3.17 4.84
CA GLY A 103 3.91 -2.19 3.95
C GLY A 103 3.62 -2.46 2.49
N LEU A 104 4.46 -1.89 1.64
CA LEU A 104 4.38 -2.06 0.21
C LEU A 104 5.62 -2.81 -0.30
N SER A 105 5.39 -3.92 -0.98
CA SER A 105 6.44 -4.66 -1.67
C SER A 105 6.34 -4.54 -3.18
N ASP A 106 7.41 -4.87 -3.88
CA ASP A 106 7.48 -4.88 -5.34
C ASP A 106 7.09 -3.53 -5.98
N ILE A 107 7.47 -2.42 -5.34
CA ILE A 107 7.15 -1.06 -5.78
C ILE A 107 7.95 -0.75 -7.04
N VAL A 108 7.26 -0.36 -8.13
CA VAL A 108 7.89 0.05 -9.37
C VAL A 108 7.21 1.28 -9.96
N SER A 109 8.02 2.19 -10.53
CA SER A 109 7.54 3.35 -11.29
C SER A 109 7.47 3.03 -12.79
N ARG A 110 6.43 3.54 -13.45
CA ARG A 110 6.30 3.57 -14.92
C ARG A 110 6.49 4.98 -15.49
N ILE A 111 6.86 5.92 -14.64
CA ILE A 111 7.11 7.31 -15.01
C ILE A 111 8.54 7.42 -15.50
N PRO A 112 8.76 7.76 -16.79
CA PRO A 112 10.12 7.96 -17.29
C PRO A 112 10.76 9.20 -16.62
N PRO A 113 12.08 9.18 -16.39
CA PRO A 113 12.78 10.36 -15.93
C PRO A 113 12.54 11.51 -16.91
N GLN A 114 12.34 12.73 -16.38
CA GLN A 114 12.03 13.90 -17.20
C GLN A 114 13.15 14.13 -18.21
N LEU A 115 12.82 13.93 -19.49
CA LEU A 115 13.70 14.27 -20.60
C LEU A 115 13.41 15.70 -20.97
N THR A 116 14.37 16.60 -20.73
CA THR A 116 14.28 17.99 -21.18
C THR A 116 14.02 18.02 -22.70
N GLY A 117 12.87 18.54 -23.13
CA GLY A 117 12.47 18.61 -24.55
C GLY A 117 11.77 17.36 -25.09
N ALA A 118 11.38 16.40 -24.28
CA ALA A 118 10.50 15.30 -24.69
C ALA A 118 9.04 15.78 -24.72
N GLY A 119 8.34 15.43 -25.81
CA GLY A 119 6.90 15.68 -25.91
C GLY A 119 6.11 14.98 -24.82
N GLN A 120 4.82 15.29 -24.70
CA GLN A 120 3.92 14.71 -23.70
C GLN A 120 3.93 13.18 -23.78
N VAL A 121 4.33 12.53 -22.69
CA VAL A 121 4.28 11.07 -22.58
C VAL A 121 2.90 10.68 -22.08
N GLN A 122 2.20 9.87 -22.85
CA GLN A 122 0.92 9.29 -22.43
C GLN A 122 1.20 7.97 -21.69
N LEU A 123 0.82 7.89 -20.42
CA LEU A 123 0.95 6.70 -19.60
C LEU A 123 -0.43 6.21 -19.18
N SER A 124 -0.67 4.93 -19.31
CA SER A 124 -1.88 4.26 -18.78
C SER A 124 -1.78 3.97 -17.28
N SER A 125 -0.56 3.82 -16.76
CA SER A 125 -0.27 3.55 -15.37
C SER A 125 0.98 4.31 -14.93
N LEU A 126 0.98 4.80 -13.70
CA LEU A 126 2.11 5.50 -13.08
C LEU A 126 3.07 4.54 -12.35
N GLY A 127 2.60 3.34 -12.02
CA GLY A 127 3.37 2.34 -11.31
C GLY A 127 2.48 1.22 -10.77
N GLU A 128 3.08 0.35 -9.99
CA GLU A 128 2.38 -0.72 -9.28
C GLU A 128 3.09 -1.04 -7.97
N ALA A 129 2.35 -1.62 -7.03
CA ALA A 129 2.89 -2.18 -5.79
C ALA A 129 1.97 -3.27 -5.25
N THR A 130 2.49 -4.05 -4.31
CA THR A 130 1.74 -5.05 -3.55
C THR A 130 1.66 -4.59 -2.11
N LEU A 131 0.44 -4.31 -1.61
CA LEU A 131 0.19 -4.13 -0.19
C LEU A 131 0.25 -5.49 0.49
N VAL A 132 1.00 -5.59 1.58
CA VAL A 132 1.03 -6.75 2.46
C VAL A 132 0.86 -6.24 3.88
N PHE A 133 -0.05 -6.82 4.66
CA PHE A 133 -0.18 -6.47 6.06
C PHE A 133 -0.65 -7.65 6.92
N GLU A 134 -0.38 -7.55 8.21
CA GLU A 134 -0.82 -8.47 9.24
C GLU A 134 -1.48 -7.71 10.39
N LEU A 135 -2.50 -8.33 10.96
CA LEU A 135 -3.03 -7.97 12.26
C LEU A 135 -2.54 -9.00 13.27
N ARG A 136 -1.87 -8.53 14.29
CA ARG A 136 -1.33 -9.36 15.36
C ARG A 136 -1.97 -8.98 16.70
N ASP A 137 -2.15 -9.96 17.56
CA ASP A 137 -2.47 -9.68 18.97
C ASP A 137 -1.32 -8.91 19.63
N SER A 138 -1.63 -7.83 20.34
CA SER A 138 -0.58 -6.94 20.86
C SER A 138 0.19 -7.50 22.05
N LEU A 139 -0.36 -8.49 22.76
CA LEU A 139 0.26 -9.10 23.93
C LEU A 139 1.05 -10.36 23.57
N SER A 140 0.49 -11.23 22.72
CA SER A 140 1.15 -12.48 22.31
C SER A 140 2.06 -12.31 21.10
N GLY A 141 1.78 -11.29 20.24
CA GLY A 141 2.45 -11.11 18.94
C GLY A 141 2.00 -12.10 17.87
N GLU A 142 1.01 -12.93 18.16
CA GLU A 142 0.48 -13.93 17.24
C GLU A 142 -0.22 -13.26 16.04
N THR A 143 0.02 -13.78 14.85
CA THR A 143 -0.63 -13.26 13.63
C THR A 143 -2.03 -13.84 13.53
N LEU A 144 -3.03 -12.98 13.62
CA LEU A 144 -4.45 -13.34 13.56
C LEU A 144 -5.03 -13.21 12.15
N TYR A 145 -4.53 -12.27 11.38
CA TYR A 145 -4.98 -12.00 10.02
C TYR A 145 -3.81 -11.54 9.15
N ARG A 146 -3.80 -11.96 7.90
CA ARG A 146 -2.84 -11.51 6.89
C ARG A 146 -3.56 -11.25 5.58
N ALA A 147 -3.18 -10.19 4.87
CA ALA A 147 -3.68 -9.94 3.52
C ALA A 147 -2.58 -9.46 2.58
N ALA A 148 -2.80 -9.72 1.29
CA ALA A 148 -1.98 -9.21 0.21
C ALA A 148 -2.87 -8.77 -0.96
N ASP A 149 -2.56 -7.60 -1.52
CA ASP A 149 -3.29 -7.01 -2.63
C ASP A 149 -2.35 -6.28 -3.58
N ARG A 150 -2.29 -6.72 -4.85
CA ARG A 150 -1.48 -6.07 -5.88
C ARG A 150 -2.34 -5.15 -6.70
N GLN A 151 -1.93 -3.90 -6.86
CA GLN A 151 -2.64 -2.92 -7.68
C GLN A 151 -1.69 -2.07 -8.52
N MET A 152 -2.20 -1.65 -9.67
CA MET A 152 -1.59 -0.63 -10.49
C MET A 152 -2.12 0.75 -10.10
N ILE A 153 -1.25 1.76 -10.14
CA ILE A 153 -1.64 3.16 -10.01
C ILE A 153 -2.14 3.60 -11.38
N GLU A 154 -3.43 3.39 -11.63
CA GLU A 154 -4.08 3.80 -12.87
C GLU A 154 -4.25 5.31 -12.91
N ARG A 155 -4.05 5.88 -14.08
CA ARG A 155 -4.26 7.29 -14.32
C ARG A 155 -5.68 7.54 -14.81
N ARG A 156 -6.38 8.48 -14.20
CA ARG A 156 -7.68 8.96 -14.69
C ARG A 156 -7.49 10.05 -15.73
N GLY A 157 -7.83 9.73 -16.99
CA GLY A 157 -7.79 10.68 -18.13
C GLY A 157 -6.50 10.61 -18.93
N SER A 158 -6.62 10.41 -20.24
CA SER A 158 -5.50 10.21 -21.18
C SER A 158 -4.83 11.50 -21.65
N SER A 159 -5.37 12.68 -21.29
CA SER A 159 -4.99 13.97 -21.92
C SER A 159 -4.24 14.94 -21.01
N ILE A 160 -3.97 14.59 -19.75
CA ILE A 160 -3.29 15.46 -18.80
C ILE A 160 -1.79 15.15 -18.84
N PRO A 161 -0.89 16.14 -19.02
CA PRO A 161 0.55 15.92 -18.93
C PRO A 161 0.94 15.26 -17.61
N VAL A 162 1.95 14.39 -17.64
CA VAL A 162 2.54 13.85 -16.41
C VAL A 162 3.38 14.96 -15.78
N ASP A 163 2.82 15.64 -14.79
CA ASP A 163 3.56 16.56 -13.93
C ASP A 163 3.68 16.01 -12.51
N THR A 164 4.53 16.63 -11.72
CA THR A 164 4.83 16.16 -10.36
C THR A 164 3.61 16.22 -9.45
N ALA A 165 2.82 17.30 -9.53
CA ALA A 165 1.65 17.49 -8.67
C ALA A 165 0.55 16.48 -9.00
N THR A 166 0.24 16.30 -10.29
CA THR A 166 -0.76 15.32 -10.75
C THR A 166 -0.37 13.90 -10.36
N THR A 167 0.92 13.56 -10.47
CA THR A 167 1.44 12.25 -10.07
C THR A 167 1.20 11.97 -8.59
N TRP A 168 1.53 12.90 -7.71
CA TRP A 168 1.36 12.71 -6.27
C TRP A 168 -0.10 12.66 -5.84
N ASN A 169 -0.98 13.41 -6.48
CA ASN A 169 -2.42 13.33 -6.25
C ASN A 169 -2.98 11.94 -6.63
N GLU A 170 -2.47 11.31 -7.70
CA GLU A 170 -2.88 9.95 -8.06
C GLU A 170 -2.32 8.90 -7.08
N VAL A 171 -1.10 9.06 -6.60
CA VAL A 171 -0.50 8.20 -5.57
C VAL A 171 -1.31 8.29 -4.28
N GLU A 172 -1.63 9.50 -3.81
CA GLU A 172 -2.46 9.71 -2.62
C GLU A 172 -3.84 9.07 -2.76
N ARG A 173 -4.50 9.25 -3.90
CA ARG A 173 -5.81 8.65 -4.20
C ARG A 173 -5.74 7.12 -4.21
N TRP A 174 -4.68 6.55 -4.75
CA TRP A 174 -4.44 5.13 -4.78
C TRP A 174 -4.22 4.57 -3.37
N ALA A 175 -3.36 5.19 -2.56
CA ALA A 175 -3.14 4.82 -1.17
C ALA A 175 -4.43 4.91 -0.35
N ARG A 176 -5.22 5.96 -0.56
CA ARG A 176 -6.51 6.15 0.13
C ARG A 176 -7.50 5.03 -0.17
N ARG A 177 -7.58 4.53 -1.42
CA ARG A 177 -8.45 3.39 -1.73
C ARG A 177 -8.08 2.14 -0.94
N TRP A 178 -6.80 1.86 -0.74
CA TRP A 178 -6.36 0.74 0.09
C TRP A 178 -6.65 0.96 1.57
N ALA A 179 -6.31 2.14 2.08
CA ALA A 179 -6.53 2.49 3.47
C ALA A 179 -8.03 2.47 3.84
N THR A 180 -8.90 2.97 2.96
CA THR A 180 -10.37 2.90 3.11
C THR A 180 -10.85 1.45 3.16
N ARG A 181 -10.36 0.58 2.27
CA ARG A 181 -10.74 -0.85 2.30
C ARG A 181 -10.32 -1.53 3.61
N LEU A 182 -9.11 -1.21 4.10
CA LEU A 182 -8.65 -1.75 5.37
C LEU A 182 -9.53 -1.26 6.52
N ARG A 183 -9.79 0.04 6.62
CA ARG A 183 -10.67 0.62 7.63
C ARG A 183 -12.07 0.01 7.59
N ASP A 184 -12.69 -0.03 6.41
CA ASP A 184 -14.05 -0.57 6.25
C ASP A 184 -14.09 -2.07 6.59
N GLY A 185 -13.05 -2.82 6.24
CA GLY A 185 -12.91 -4.23 6.62
C GLY A 185 -12.79 -4.41 8.14
N LEU A 186 -12.03 -3.56 8.82
CA LEU A 186 -11.93 -3.54 10.28
C LEU A 186 -13.27 -3.15 10.92
N ASP A 187 -13.91 -2.10 10.44
CA ASP A 187 -15.21 -1.65 10.98
C ASP A 187 -16.29 -2.74 10.84
N SER A 188 -16.28 -3.52 9.75
CA SER A 188 -17.24 -4.61 9.52
C SER A 188 -17.10 -5.81 10.47
N VAL A 189 -16.00 -5.92 11.20
CA VAL A 189 -15.81 -7.00 12.20
C VAL A 189 -16.80 -6.86 13.36
N HIS A 190 -17.31 -5.66 13.62
CA HIS A 190 -18.25 -5.34 14.69
C HIS A 190 -19.72 -5.23 14.23
N GLU A 191 -20.01 -5.45 12.93
CA GLU A 191 -21.38 -5.47 12.39
C GLU A 191 -21.99 -6.88 12.43
#